data_4334b270f331dcc1c8788919e4e64ded
#
_entry.id   4334b270f331dcc1c8788919e4e64ded
#
_cell.length_a   1.000
_cell.length_b   1.000
_cell.length_c   1.000
_cell.angle_alpha   90.00
_cell.angle_beta   90.00
_cell.angle_gamma   90.00
#
_symmetry.space_group_name_H-M   'P 1'
#
loop_
_entity.id
_entity.type
_entity.pdbx_description
1 polymer ?
#
loop_
_entity_poly.entity_id
_entity_poly.type
_entity_poly.pdbx_seq_one_letter_code
_entity_poly.pdbx_strand_id
1 'polypeptide(L)'
;IKIKLYLIYIMVKLLELFCGSKSVSKVFEKYGWEVVSLDIENKFDPSICIDFIEWDYKTITDIDVIWSSPDCSCYSMAAGNHHFNKDKSCKTEKAEKSLLILKKLKECINYHLQLNPKLIYFIENPRARMRWFNDDLSRYTVCYCKYGFDRMKPTDIWSNIIGFNAMMCKNNNPECNHIRAPRGSKTGTQGISKIERYKIPPELIEQFIKLL
;
A
#
# COMPACT_ATOMS: atom_id res chain seq x y z
N ILE A 1 34.08 -27.86 -26.46
CA ILE A 1 32.67 -27.38 -26.58
C ILE A 1 32.42 -26.49 -25.36
N LYS A 2 32.48 -25.14 -25.58
CA LYS A 2 32.10 -24.16 -24.51
C LYS A 2 30.58 -24.10 -24.43
N ILE A 3 30.01 -24.69 -23.40
CA ILE A 3 28.61 -24.50 -23.07
C ILE A 3 28.48 -23.08 -22.48
N LYS A 4 27.92 -22.13 -23.26
CA LYS A 4 27.51 -20.83 -22.77
C LYS A 4 26.27 -21.07 -21.90
N LEU A 5 26.43 -21.11 -20.57
CA LEU A 5 25.29 -20.98 -19.66
C LEU A 5 24.70 -19.58 -19.87
N TYR A 6 23.59 -19.50 -20.56
CA TYR A 6 22.70 -18.34 -20.49
C TYR A 6 22.05 -18.37 -19.10
N LEU A 7 22.54 -17.56 -18.19
CA LEU A 7 21.79 -17.18 -17.01
C LEU A 7 20.53 -16.47 -17.51
N ILE A 8 19.40 -17.19 -17.53
CA ILE A 8 18.10 -16.55 -17.68
C ILE A 8 17.91 -15.74 -16.40
N TYR A 9 18.15 -14.43 -16.47
CA TYR A 9 17.75 -13.51 -15.41
C TYR A 9 16.24 -13.53 -15.38
N ILE A 10 15.65 -14.27 -14.45
CA ILE A 10 14.21 -14.15 -14.15
C ILE A 10 14.06 -12.77 -13.52
N MET A 11 13.59 -11.81 -14.31
CA MET A 11 13.28 -10.48 -13.79
C MET A 11 12.03 -10.59 -12.94
N VAL A 12 12.17 -10.35 -11.65
CA VAL A 12 11.05 -10.27 -10.72
C VAL A 12 10.25 -8.99 -10.94
N LYS A 13 8.93 -9.08 -10.94
CA LYS A 13 8.05 -8.00 -11.37
C LYS A 13 7.10 -7.53 -10.26
N LEU A 14 7.12 -6.22 -10.03
CA LEU A 14 6.16 -5.52 -9.16
C LEU A 14 5.03 -4.90 -9.98
N LEU A 15 3.80 -5.08 -9.54
CA LEU A 15 2.65 -4.28 -9.94
C LEU A 15 2.29 -3.32 -8.78
N GLU A 16 2.56 -2.02 -8.95
CA GLU A 16 2.16 -0.99 -7.97
C GLU A 16 0.85 -0.33 -8.40
N LEU A 17 -0.21 -0.60 -7.67
CA LEU A 17 -1.55 -0.02 -7.89
C LEU A 17 -1.75 1.20 -6.98
N PHE A 18 -2.33 2.28 -7.55
CA PHE A 18 -2.50 3.58 -6.89
C PHE A 18 -1.14 4.16 -6.47
N CYS A 19 -0.22 4.20 -7.43
CA CYS A 19 1.21 4.45 -7.18
C CYS A 19 1.50 5.85 -6.63
N GLY A 20 0.66 6.85 -6.88
CA GLY A 20 0.86 8.21 -6.42
C GLY A 20 2.28 8.70 -6.72
N SER A 21 3.04 9.08 -5.68
CA SER A 21 4.42 9.58 -5.83
C SER A 21 5.46 8.51 -6.19
N LYS A 22 5.05 7.28 -6.49
CA LYS A 22 5.94 6.14 -6.79
C LYS A 22 6.94 5.84 -5.67
N SER A 23 6.53 5.97 -4.41
CA SER A 23 7.43 5.70 -3.29
C SER A 23 7.82 4.23 -3.20
N VAL A 24 6.97 3.32 -3.62
CA VAL A 24 7.25 1.88 -3.66
C VAL A 24 8.05 1.53 -4.91
N SER A 25 7.59 1.93 -6.10
CA SER A 25 8.31 1.73 -7.37
C SER A 25 9.78 2.07 -7.27
N LYS A 26 10.11 3.28 -6.80
CA LYS A 26 11.49 3.76 -6.68
C LYS A 26 12.40 2.86 -5.84
N VAL A 27 11.85 2.24 -4.80
CA VAL A 27 12.64 1.33 -3.97
C VAL A 27 12.82 -0.01 -4.68
N PHE A 28 11.77 -0.58 -5.26
CA PHE A 28 11.86 -1.84 -6.00
C PHE A 28 12.79 -1.73 -7.22
N GLU A 29 12.70 -0.63 -8.00
CA GLU A 29 13.61 -0.35 -9.12
C GLU A 29 15.08 -0.31 -8.68
N LYS A 30 15.39 0.31 -7.52
CA LYS A 30 16.72 0.33 -6.93
C LYS A 30 17.27 -1.07 -6.64
N TYR A 31 16.37 -2.02 -6.36
CA TYR A 31 16.73 -3.44 -6.15
C TYR A 31 16.69 -4.28 -7.44
N GLY A 32 16.53 -3.64 -8.61
CA GLY A 32 16.58 -4.29 -9.91
C GLY A 32 15.30 -4.99 -10.35
N TRP A 33 14.15 -4.65 -9.73
CA TRP A 33 12.86 -5.19 -10.11
C TRP A 33 12.29 -4.47 -11.34
N GLU A 34 11.62 -5.21 -12.21
CA GLU A 34 10.73 -4.60 -13.21
C GLU A 34 9.50 -4.05 -12.49
N VAL A 35 9.11 -2.82 -12.80
CA VAL A 35 7.97 -2.18 -12.15
C VAL A 35 6.93 -1.74 -13.16
N VAL A 36 5.70 -2.18 -12.96
CA VAL A 36 4.52 -1.66 -13.63
C VAL A 36 3.70 -0.89 -12.60
N SER A 37 3.49 0.40 -12.85
CA SER A 37 2.75 1.29 -11.95
C SER A 37 1.45 1.75 -12.58
N LEU A 38 0.36 1.79 -11.78
CA LEU A 38 -0.96 2.26 -12.21
C LEU A 38 -1.46 3.37 -11.28
N ASP A 39 -1.95 4.46 -11.89
CA ASP A 39 -2.66 5.54 -11.20
C ASP A 39 -3.64 6.22 -12.15
N ILE A 40 -4.66 6.87 -11.62
CA ILE A 40 -5.58 7.69 -12.41
C ILE A 40 -5.01 9.07 -12.72
N GLU A 41 -4.06 9.54 -11.91
CA GLU A 41 -3.49 10.88 -12.02
C GLU A 41 -2.19 10.87 -12.85
N ASN A 42 -2.26 11.35 -14.09
CA ASN A 42 -1.12 11.43 -15.02
C ASN A 42 0.08 12.22 -14.48
N LYS A 43 -0.14 13.18 -13.55
CA LYS A 43 0.95 13.96 -12.94
C LYS A 43 1.98 13.11 -12.18
N PHE A 44 1.67 11.89 -11.83
CA PHE A 44 2.58 10.94 -11.19
C PHE A 44 3.36 10.08 -12.20
N ASP A 45 3.09 10.27 -13.49
CA ASP A 45 3.75 9.53 -14.57
C ASP A 45 3.70 8.00 -14.37
N PRO A 46 2.50 7.40 -14.15
CA PRO A 46 2.38 5.95 -14.03
C PRO A 46 2.64 5.25 -15.37
N SER A 47 3.04 3.98 -15.35
CA SER A 47 3.16 3.15 -16.57
C SER A 47 1.80 2.99 -17.26
N ILE A 48 0.72 2.95 -16.46
CA ILE A 48 -0.66 2.82 -16.91
C ILE A 48 -1.48 3.93 -16.24
N CYS A 49 -1.96 4.90 -17.03
CA CYS A 49 -2.79 5.99 -16.54
C CYS A 49 -4.26 5.73 -16.86
N ILE A 50 -4.99 5.15 -15.89
CA ILE A 50 -6.40 4.77 -16.05
C ILE A 50 -7.11 4.70 -14.69
N ASP A 51 -8.45 4.86 -14.66
CA ASP A 51 -9.23 4.51 -13.46
C ASP A 51 -9.14 2.99 -13.23
N PHE A 52 -8.72 2.60 -12.04
CA PHE A 52 -8.59 1.19 -11.67
C PHE A 52 -9.89 0.38 -11.88
N ILE A 53 -11.06 1.02 -11.76
CA ILE A 53 -12.34 0.34 -11.99
C ILE A 53 -12.50 -0.04 -13.47
N GLU A 54 -11.99 0.76 -14.40
CA GLU A 54 -12.09 0.53 -15.85
C GLU A 54 -10.97 -0.38 -16.38
N TRP A 55 -9.87 -0.48 -15.63
CA TRP A 55 -8.71 -1.27 -16.06
C TRP A 55 -8.97 -2.77 -16.02
N ASP A 56 -8.60 -3.45 -17.11
CA ASP A 56 -8.57 -4.92 -17.16
C ASP A 56 -7.24 -5.45 -16.61
N TYR A 57 -7.25 -5.90 -15.36
CA TYR A 57 -6.06 -6.43 -14.67
C TYR A 57 -5.54 -7.74 -15.27
N LYS A 58 -6.29 -8.40 -16.16
CA LYS A 58 -5.88 -9.63 -16.84
C LYS A 58 -4.91 -9.39 -17.98
N THR A 59 -4.72 -8.12 -18.39
CA THR A 59 -3.81 -7.72 -19.47
C THR A 59 -2.33 -7.80 -19.08
N ILE A 60 -2.02 -7.93 -17.78
CA ILE A 60 -0.66 -8.09 -17.28
C ILE A 60 -0.52 -9.47 -16.65
N THR A 61 0.59 -10.14 -16.95
CA THR A 61 0.94 -11.46 -16.40
C THR A 61 2.34 -11.42 -15.77
N ASP A 62 2.75 -12.55 -15.20
CA ASP A 62 4.10 -12.75 -14.65
C ASP A 62 4.44 -11.78 -13.52
N ILE A 63 3.45 -11.51 -12.65
CA ILE A 63 3.60 -10.65 -11.47
C ILE A 63 4.07 -11.50 -10.29
N ASP A 64 5.11 -11.04 -9.59
CA ASP A 64 5.63 -11.65 -8.37
C ASP A 64 5.15 -10.94 -7.11
N VAL A 65 4.99 -9.61 -7.20
CA VAL A 65 4.51 -8.79 -6.09
C VAL A 65 3.43 -7.82 -6.57
N ILE A 66 2.34 -7.72 -5.82
CA ILE A 66 1.34 -6.65 -5.95
C ILE A 66 1.45 -5.75 -4.73
N TRP A 67 1.72 -4.47 -4.93
CA TRP A 67 1.57 -3.44 -3.91
C TRP A 67 0.41 -2.52 -4.26
N SER A 68 -0.48 -2.26 -3.31
CA SER A 68 -1.63 -1.39 -3.53
C SER A 68 -1.84 -0.43 -2.35
N SER A 69 -2.05 0.85 -2.66
CA SER A 69 -2.31 1.91 -1.68
C SER A 69 -3.56 2.70 -2.08
N PRO A 70 -4.78 2.10 -2.01
CA PRO A 70 -6.00 2.75 -2.44
C PRO A 70 -6.33 3.99 -1.58
N ASP A 71 -7.09 4.94 -2.16
CA ASP A 71 -7.44 6.20 -1.49
C ASP A 71 -8.01 5.98 -0.08
N CYS A 72 -7.34 6.57 0.89
CA CYS A 72 -7.70 6.45 2.30
C CYS A 72 -8.77 7.46 2.76
N SER A 73 -9.24 8.36 1.90
CA SER A 73 -10.08 9.49 2.30
C SER A 73 -11.42 9.06 2.93
N CYS A 74 -11.99 7.92 2.51
CA CYS A 74 -13.20 7.36 3.11
C CYS A 74 -12.93 6.59 4.40
N TYR A 75 -11.75 6.01 4.53
CA TYR A 75 -11.42 5.09 5.63
C TYR A 75 -10.71 5.76 6.80
N SER A 76 -10.01 6.88 6.57
CA SER A 76 -9.14 7.51 7.56
C SER A 76 -9.88 8.00 8.80
N MET A 77 -9.16 8.16 9.92
CA MET A 77 -9.71 8.77 11.14
C MET A 77 -10.18 10.21 10.92
N ALA A 78 -9.57 10.93 9.97
CA ALA A 78 -9.96 12.30 9.60
C ALA A 78 -11.35 12.35 8.99
N ALA A 79 -11.78 11.32 8.27
CA ALA A 79 -13.12 11.23 7.68
C ALA A 79 -14.25 11.15 8.73
N GLY A 80 -13.92 10.78 9.97
CA GLY A 80 -14.94 10.59 11.01
C GLY A 80 -16.03 9.61 10.55
N ASN A 81 -17.28 9.85 10.91
CA ASN A 81 -18.44 9.03 10.49
C ASN A 81 -19.12 9.55 9.21
N HIS A 82 -18.38 10.32 8.37
CA HIS A 82 -18.97 10.96 7.20
C HIS A 82 -19.39 9.96 6.11
N HIS A 83 -18.55 8.94 5.87
CA HIS A 83 -18.71 8.04 4.74
C HIS A 83 -19.41 6.72 5.07
N PHE A 84 -19.33 6.25 6.31
CA PHE A 84 -19.91 4.96 6.73
C PHE A 84 -20.76 5.08 7.98
N ASN A 85 -21.82 4.29 8.05
CA ASN A 85 -22.61 4.06 9.25
C ASN A 85 -21.88 3.08 10.20
N LYS A 86 -22.42 2.91 11.42
CA LYS A 86 -21.89 1.94 12.40
C LYS A 86 -22.06 0.49 11.95
N ASP A 87 -23.08 0.21 11.17
CA ASP A 87 -23.35 -1.09 10.55
C ASP A 87 -22.51 -1.36 9.29
N LYS A 88 -21.54 -0.49 9.00
CA LYS A 88 -20.65 -0.52 7.84
C LYS A 88 -21.30 -0.15 6.49
N SER A 89 -22.58 0.20 6.45
CA SER A 89 -23.25 0.65 5.23
C SER A 89 -22.71 2.02 4.75
N CYS A 90 -22.72 2.24 3.44
CA CYS A 90 -22.26 3.48 2.82
C CYS A 90 -23.26 4.62 3.06
N LYS A 91 -22.74 5.83 3.30
CA LYS A 91 -23.50 7.08 3.37
C LYS A 91 -23.33 7.96 2.14
N THR A 92 -22.30 7.70 1.33
CA THR A 92 -21.93 8.56 0.21
C THR A 92 -21.51 7.69 -0.98
N GLU A 93 -21.78 8.18 -2.20
CA GLU A 93 -21.32 7.55 -3.46
C GLU A 93 -19.80 7.32 -3.47
N LYS A 94 -19.04 8.23 -2.83
CA LYS A 94 -17.60 8.05 -2.69
C LYS A 94 -17.27 6.81 -1.87
N ALA A 95 -18.02 6.48 -0.83
CA ALA A 95 -17.85 5.26 -0.05
C ALA A 95 -18.20 4.02 -0.87
N GLU A 96 -19.26 4.06 -1.66
CA GLU A 96 -19.67 2.98 -2.56
C GLU A 96 -18.58 2.71 -3.61
N LYS A 97 -18.07 3.77 -4.29
CA LYS A 97 -16.95 3.64 -5.22
C LYS A 97 -15.72 3.07 -4.54
N SER A 98 -15.44 3.50 -3.31
CA SER A 98 -14.30 3.03 -2.51
C SER A 98 -14.39 1.53 -2.18
N LEU A 99 -15.59 1.02 -1.86
CA LEU A 99 -15.82 -0.41 -1.66
C LEU A 99 -15.77 -1.21 -2.96
N LEU A 100 -16.25 -0.65 -4.07
CA LEU A 100 -16.12 -1.26 -5.39
C LEU A 100 -14.65 -1.44 -5.79
N ILE A 101 -13.82 -0.41 -5.55
CA ILE A 101 -12.37 -0.48 -5.75
C ILE A 101 -11.77 -1.61 -4.90
N LEU A 102 -12.13 -1.68 -3.62
CA LEU A 102 -11.59 -2.70 -2.72
C LEU A 102 -12.00 -4.11 -3.13
N LYS A 103 -13.24 -4.29 -3.58
CA LYS A 103 -13.74 -5.56 -4.13
C LYS A 103 -12.92 -5.97 -5.36
N LYS A 104 -12.81 -5.07 -6.36
CA LYS A 104 -12.04 -5.34 -7.57
C LYS A 104 -10.54 -5.59 -7.28
N LEU A 105 -9.98 -4.92 -6.28
CA LEU A 105 -8.60 -5.17 -5.84
C LEU A 105 -8.42 -6.60 -5.31
N LYS A 106 -9.33 -7.08 -4.49
CA LYS A 106 -9.32 -8.48 -4.01
C LYS A 106 -9.47 -9.48 -5.18
N GLU A 107 -10.32 -9.18 -6.15
CA GLU A 107 -10.48 -10.00 -7.37
C GLU A 107 -9.19 -10.03 -8.20
N CYS A 108 -8.54 -8.87 -8.38
CA CYS A 108 -7.25 -8.76 -9.06
C CYS A 108 -6.17 -9.58 -8.35
N ILE A 109 -6.03 -9.44 -7.04
CA ILE A 109 -5.07 -10.22 -6.25
C ILE A 109 -5.34 -11.72 -6.38
N ASN A 110 -6.58 -12.15 -6.23
CA ASN A 110 -6.96 -13.56 -6.34
C ASN A 110 -6.68 -14.12 -7.74
N TYR A 111 -6.92 -13.36 -8.80
CA TYR A 111 -6.60 -13.76 -10.17
C TYR A 111 -5.10 -14.01 -10.33
N HIS A 112 -4.25 -13.09 -9.87
CA HIS A 112 -2.80 -13.26 -9.97
C HIS A 112 -2.26 -14.36 -9.05
N LEU A 113 -2.89 -14.62 -7.90
CA LEU A 113 -2.56 -15.77 -7.04
C LEU A 113 -2.87 -17.11 -7.71
N GLN A 114 -3.91 -17.17 -8.56
CA GLN A 114 -4.20 -18.38 -9.36
C GLN A 114 -3.15 -18.61 -10.44
N LEU A 115 -2.59 -17.55 -11.02
CA LEU A 115 -1.51 -17.64 -12.03
C LEU A 115 -0.16 -17.92 -11.39
N ASN A 116 0.13 -17.28 -10.26
CA ASN A 116 1.36 -17.44 -9.50
C ASN A 116 1.05 -17.67 -8.01
N PRO A 117 0.97 -18.93 -7.54
CA PRO A 117 0.72 -19.25 -6.14
C PRO A 117 1.77 -18.72 -5.15
N LYS A 118 2.94 -18.28 -5.64
CA LYS A 118 4.01 -17.66 -4.83
C LYS A 118 3.90 -16.14 -4.76
N LEU A 119 2.92 -15.54 -5.46
CA LEU A 119 2.71 -14.10 -5.45
C LEU A 119 2.56 -13.58 -4.01
N ILE A 120 3.29 -12.51 -3.71
CA ILE A 120 3.12 -11.77 -2.46
C ILE A 120 2.32 -10.50 -2.75
N TYR A 121 1.34 -10.21 -1.91
CA TYR A 121 0.58 -8.97 -2.04
C TYR A 121 0.66 -8.10 -0.78
N PHE A 122 0.51 -6.80 -0.97
CA PHE A 122 0.41 -5.79 0.09
C PHE A 122 -0.75 -4.84 -0.22
N ILE A 123 -1.63 -4.62 0.77
CA ILE A 123 -2.65 -3.58 0.73
C ILE A 123 -2.34 -2.61 1.88
N GLU A 124 -1.95 -1.39 1.55
CA GLU A 124 -1.58 -0.37 2.54
C GLU A 124 -2.73 0.61 2.76
N ASN A 125 -3.04 0.94 4.01
CA ASN A 125 -3.91 2.06 4.33
C ASN A 125 -3.67 2.55 5.78
N PRO A 126 -3.87 3.84 6.08
CA PRO A 126 -3.80 4.31 7.45
C PRO A 126 -4.69 3.49 8.38
N ARG A 127 -4.18 3.20 9.57
CA ARG A 127 -4.90 2.45 10.61
C ARG A 127 -6.24 3.11 10.95
N ALA A 128 -7.32 2.61 10.37
CA ALA A 128 -8.69 3.09 10.61
C ALA A 128 -9.75 2.10 10.07
N ARG A 129 -10.77 2.60 9.35
CA ARG A 129 -11.99 1.86 8.99
C ARG A 129 -11.81 0.81 7.90
N MET A 130 -10.75 0.85 7.09
CA MET A 130 -10.52 -0.22 6.11
C MET A 130 -10.46 -1.61 6.77
N ARG A 131 -10.13 -1.68 8.06
CA ARG A 131 -10.21 -2.92 8.86
C ARG A 131 -11.58 -3.56 8.87
N TRP A 132 -12.65 -2.77 8.71
CA TRP A 132 -14.02 -3.29 8.71
C TRP A 132 -14.34 -4.15 7.51
N PHE A 133 -13.56 -3.99 6.42
CA PHE A 133 -13.79 -4.59 5.11
C PHE A 133 -12.69 -5.57 4.69
N ASN A 134 -11.64 -5.72 5.52
CA ASN A 134 -10.51 -6.61 5.33
C ASN A 134 -10.21 -7.40 6.60
N ASP A 135 -11.23 -7.80 7.36
CA ASP A 135 -11.11 -8.60 8.57
C ASP A 135 -10.76 -10.08 8.27
N ASP A 136 -10.97 -10.50 7.04
CA ASP A 136 -10.63 -11.81 6.47
C ASP A 136 -9.14 -11.96 6.09
N LEU A 137 -8.37 -10.89 6.05
CA LEU A 137 -6.97 -10.91 5.62
C LEU A 137 -5.99 -10.74 6.80
N SER A 138 -4.86 -11.46 6.74
CA SER A 138 -3.74 -11.25 7.66
C SER A 138 -3.21 -9.83 7.58
N ARG A 139 -2.86 -9.21 8.72
CA ARG A 139 -2.48 -7.80 8.80
C ARG A 139 -1.35 -7.55 9.75
N TYR A 140 -0.41 -6.73 9.32
CA TYR A 140 0.57 -6.05 10.16
C TYR A 140 0.12 -4.62 10.44
N THR A 141 0.42 -4.10 11.63
CA THR A 141 0.24 -2.69 11.94
C THR A 141 1.58 -2.08 12.30
N VAL A 142 1.98 -1.04 11.56
CA VAL A 142 3.27 -0.35 11.72
C VAL A 142 3.06 1.12 12.07
N CYS A 143 4.08 1.77 12.62
CA CYS A 143 4.15 3.23 12.70
C CYS A 143 5.31 3.74 11.83
N TYR A 144 5.03 4.57 10.85
CA TYR A 144 6.02 5.05 9.88
C TYR A 144 7.23 5.73 10.50
N CYS A 145 7.08 6.36 11.66
CA CYS A 145 8.23 6.93 12.39
C CYS A 145 9.25 5.90 12.90
N LYS A 146 8.94 4.62 12.87
CA LYS A 146 9.88 3.53 13.14
C LYS A 146 10.67 3.09 11.90
N TYR A 147 10.38 3.73 10.76
CA TYR A 147 10.96 3.45 9.44
C TYR A 147 11.44 4.74 8.78
N GLY A 148 11.94 5.71 9.57
CA GLY A 148 12.55 6.95 9.07
C GLY A 148 11.60 8.10 8.74
N PHE A 149 10.28 7.94 8.92
CA PHE A 149 9.33 9.04 8.72
C PHE A 149 9.31 10.00 9.94
N ASP A 150 9.20 11.28 9.71
CA ASP A 150 9.24 12.31 10.78
C ASP A 150 7.94 12.44 11.60
N ARG A 151 6.89 11.73 11.22
CA ARG A 151 5.58 11.73 11.88
C ARG A 151 5.16 10.34 12.31
N MET A 152 4.43 10.26 13.40
CA MET A 152 3.75 9.04 13.80
C MET A 152 2.53 8.83 12.89
N LYS A 153 2.63 7.92 11.92
CA LYS A 153 1.53 7.51 11.04
C LYS A 153 1.28 6.01 11.23
N PRO A 154 0.37 5.63 12.14
CA PRO A 154 -0.04 4.23 12.26
C PRO A 154 -0.71 3.78 10.96
N THR A 155 -0.21 2.70 10.39
CA THR A 155 -0.62 2.18 9.08
C THR A 155 -0.84 0.68 9.17
N ASP A 156 -1.87 0.19 8.52
CA ASP A 156 -2.15 -1.22 8.36
C ASP A 156 -1.68 -1.69 7.00
N ILE A 157 -1.08 -2.88 6.98
CA ILE A 157 -0.62 -3.55 5.77
C ILE A 157 -1.17 -4.97 5.80
N TRP A 158 -2.14 -5.26 4.93
CA TRP A 158 -2.66 -6.62 4.74
C TRP A 158 -1.79 -7.33 3.71
N SER A 159 -1.34 -8.53 4.04
CA SER A 159 -0.40 -9.29 3.22
C SER A 159 -0.43 -10.77 3.57
N ASN A 160 -0.05 -11.61 2.61
CA ASN A 160 0.25 -13.02 2.81
C ASN A 160 1.73 -13.28 3.16
N ILE A 161 2.57 -12.25 3.25
CA ILE A 161 3.97 -12.40 3.68
C ILE A 161 4.06 -12.89 5.12
N ILE A 162 5.07 -13.71 5.41
CA ILE A 162 5.31 -14.28 6.75
C ILE A 162 6.63 -13.74 7.30
N GLY A 163 6.74 -13.64 8.62
CA GLY A 163 8.00 -13.33 9.31
C GLY A 163 8.32 -11.84 9.43
N PHE A 164 7.43 -10.94 8.99
CA PHE A 164 7.64 -9.51 9.14
C PHE A 164 7.48 -9.06 10.61
N ASN A 165 8.49 -8.36 11.13
CA ASN A 165 8.47 -7.80 12.49
C ASN A 165 7.96 -6.35 12.46
N ALA A 166 6.66 -6.17 12.73
CA ALA A 166 6.00 -4.87 12.69
C ALA A 166 6.36 -3.99 13.91
N MET A 167 6.88 -2.79 13.70
CA MET A 167 7.24 -1.86 14.74
C MET A 167 6.16 -0.79 14.96
N MET A 168 5.69 -0.70 16.22
CA MET A 168 4.71 0.29 16.65
C MET A 168 5.35 1.42 17.46
N CYS A 169 4.69 2.58 17.48
CA CYS A 169 5.09 3.73 18.28
C CYS A 169 3.89 4.34 19.02
N LYS A 170 4.19 5.10 20.07
CA LYS A 170 3.23 5.96 20.80
C LYS A 170 3.65 7.41 20.67
N ASN A 171 2.67 8.34 20.70
CA ASN A 171 2.96 9.79 20.51
C ASN A 171 3.92 10.37 21.56
N ASN A 172 3.99 9.79 22.74
CA ASN A 172 4.88 10.24 23.84
C ASN A 172 6.10 9.32 24.04
N ASN A 173 6.50 8.56 23.01
CA ASN A 173 7.68 7.71 23.12
C ASN A 173 8.95 8.55 23.20
N PRO A 174 9.70 8.55 24.32
CA PRO A 174 10.93 9.33 24.47
C PRO A 174 12.08 8.83 23.58
N GLU A 175 12.03 7.57 23.17
CA GLU A 175 13.05 6.94 22.30
C GLU A 175 12.79 7.15 20.81
N CYS A 176 11.79 7.96 20.44
CA CYS A 176 11.45 8.22 19.06
C CYS A 176 11.40 9.72 18.75
N ASN A 177 12.20 10.15 17.81
CA ASN A 177 12.36 11.58 17.43
C ASN A 177 11.24 12.09 16.51
N HIS A 178 10.11 11.40 16.38
CA HIS A 178 9.02 11.90 15.57
C HIS A 178 8.43 13.20 16.13
N ILE A 179 8.03 14.10 15.23
CA ILE A 179 7.35 15.32 15.59
C ILE A 179 5.98 14.97 16.19
N ARG A 180 5.77 15.33 17.43
CA ARG A 180 4.54 15.01 18.18
C ARG A 180 3.34 15.70 17.57
N ALA A 181 2.24 14.98 17.42
CA ALA A 181 0.97 15.59 17.03
C ALA A 181 0.48 16.55 18.15
N PRO A 182 -0.07 17.73 17.80
CA PRO A 182 -0.67 18.62 18.77
C PRO A 182 -1.77 17.91 19.59
N ARG A 183 -1.95 18.35 20.84
CA ARG A 183 -3.02 17.84 21.71
C ARG A 183 -4.38 18.04 21.04
N GLY A 184 -5.24 17.02 21.05
CA GLY A 184 -6.54 17.03 20.37
C GLY A 184 -6.48 16.70 18.87
N SER A 185 -5.29 16.45 18.32
CA SER A 185 -5.12 16.01 16.95
C SER A 185 -5.79 14.67 16.67
N LYS A 186 -6.55 14.58 15.57
CA LYS A 186 -7.16 13.31 15.12
C LYS A 186 -6.15 12.41 14.39
N THR A 187 -5.06 12.96 13.88
CA THR A 187 -4.04 12.23 13.12
C THR A 187 -2.64 12.67 13.53
N GLY A 188 -1.64 11.81 13.38
CA GLY A 188 -0.23 12.13 13.63
C GLY A 188 0.42 12.97 12.52
N THR A 189 -0.26 13.22 11.40
CA THR A 189 0.31 13.81 10.17
C THR A 189 -0.17 15.24 9.91
N GLN A 190 -0.55 15.98 10.93
CA GLN A 190 -0.95 17.38 10.79
C GLN A 190 0.24 18.25 10.38
N GLY A 191 -0.02 19.26 9.56
CA GLY A 191 0.97 20.27 9.13
C GLY A 191 1.90 19.83 8.00
N ILE A 192 1.76 18.63 7.46
CA ILE A 192 2.50 18.19 6.26
C ILE A 192 1.61 18.18 5.01
N SER A 193 2.22 18.35 3.84
CA SER A 193 1.51 18.39 2.56
C SER A 193 0.78 17.08 2.27
N LYS A 194 -0.21 17.11 1.37
CA LYS A 194 -0.92 15.91 0.92
C LYS A 194 0.03 14.88 0.31
N ILE A 195 0.99 15.34 -0.50
CA ILE A 195 1.98 14.48 -1.16
C ILE A 195 2.86 13.79 -0.12
N GLU A 196 3.38 14.52 0.87
CA GLU A 196 4.19 13.94 1.94
C GLU A 196 3.41 12.89 2.76
N ARG A 197 2.13 13.14 3.02
CA ARG A 197 1.28 12.17 3.75
C ARG A 197 1.09 10.85 3.01
N TYR A 198 1.19 10.85 1.69
CA TYR A 198 1.02 9.65 0.86
C TYR A 198 2.29 8.83 0.72
N LYS A 199 3.46 9.40 1.03
CA LYS A 199 4.72 8.65 0.96
C LYS A 199 4.73 7.48 1.93
N ILE A 200 5.26 6.38 1.45
CA ILE A 200 5.59 5.20 2.24
C ILE A 200 7.09 5.23 2.50
N PRO A 201 7.55 5.05 3.76
CA PRO A 201 8.97 5.11 4.08
C PRO A 201 9.78 4.08 3.31
N PRO A 202 10.89 4.47 2.65
CA PRO A 202 11.75 3.51 1.93
C PRO A 202 12.25 2.36 2.81
N GLU A 203 12.64 2.64 4.06
CA GLU A 203 13.12 1.62 5.01
C GLU A 203 12.07 0.54 5.30
N LEU A 204 10.78 0.89 5.30
CA LEU A 204 9.69 -0.08 5.46
C LEU A 204 9.61 -1.01 4.24
N ILE A 205 9.70 -0.45 3.04
CA ILE A 205 9.65 -1.20 1.79
C ILE A 205 10.86 -2.12 1.69
N GLU A 206 12.06 -1.61 2.01
CA GLU A 206 13.30 -2.39 2.02
C GLU A 206 13.25 -3.58 3.00
N GLN A 207 12.56 -3.45 4.13
CA GLN A 207 12.36 -4.57 5.04
C GLN A 207 11.46 -5.65 4.44
N PHE A 208 10.45 -5.29 3.67
CA PHE A 208 9.63 -6.27 2.95
C PHE A 208 10.41 -6.94 1.83
N ILE A 209 11.17 -6.18 1.02
CA ILE A 209 11.99 -6.74 -0.06
C ILE A 209 12.97 -7.79 0.45
N LYS A 210 13.52 -7.63 1.65
CA LYS A 210 14.43 -8.62 2.27
C LYS A 210 13.75 -9.94 2.64
N LEU A 211 12.44 -9.99 2.63
CA LEU A 211 11.64 -11.19 2.94
C LEU A 211 11.08 -11.87 1.68
N LEU A 212 11.19 -11.20 0.53
CA LEU A 212 10.81 -11.74 -0.78
C LEU A 212 11.93 -12.62 -1.36
#